data_e8a5696d9828a19bb880af334cf4269f
#
_entry.id   e8a5696d9828a19bb880af334cf4269f
#
_cell.length_a   1.000
_cell.length_b   1.000
_cell.length_c   1.000
_cell.angle_alpha   90.00
_cell.angle_beta   90.00
_cell.angle_gamma   90.00
#
_symmetry.space_group_name_H-M   'P 1'
#
loop_
_entity.id
_entity.type
_entity.pdbx_description
1 polymer ?
#
loop_
_entity_poly.entity_id
_entity_poly.type
_entity_poly.pdbx_seq_one_letter_code
_entity_poly.pdbx_strand_id
1 'polypeptide(L)'
;MTDNKKFTTSRRRFLQGLGAASVVSQVPAFGRTLPLGEAAPTIIRAKGQKSIVCIFLRGAADGLNMIVPYGDSSYEGHRPTMAMDLDDGLIKLDSTFALHPALAPLEPLYKNKRFAPIICAGSTHGTRSHFDAQDWMEFAAPGNRTMREGWLNRYLTSTKTESSATFRAMAIQELLPRSLRGAFPVLAVPSNATNKKSNDNLDIFERFYGDSGGMLEGGEMTNRDRENDSAGVVESGRMTIETLRRFQEIVGKAPKKRDGNETVSGSAYSSSRFSKGLQQIAKVLKAGEGLEVAGIDYGGWDDHTGEGGVEGKMATRMSDFAQSLSAFCADLGQDLDNTTIMVM
;
A
#
# COMPACT_ATOMS: atom_id res chain seq x y z
N MET A 1 11.01 51.37 -2.98
CA MET A 1 10.00 50.87 -3.93
C MET A 1 10.17 49.39 -4.10
N THR A 2 9.48 48.61 -3.31
CA THR A 2 9.54 47.14 -3.32
C THR A 2 8.30 46.62 -4.03
N ASP A 3 8.52 45.97 -5.15
CA ASP A 3 7.51 45.50 -6.07
C ASP A 3 6.86 44.21 -5.51
N ASN A 4 5.65 44.34 -5.02
CA ASN A 4 4.89 43.25 -4.39
C ASN A 4 4.05 42.56 -5.48
N LYS A 5 4.64 41.61 -6.24
CA LYS A 5 3.91 40.79 -7.20
C LYS A 5 3.00 39.81 -6.48
N LYS A 6 1.71 40.15 -6.45
CA LYS A 6 0.62 39.24 -6.03
C LYS A 6 0.52 38.09 -7.04
N PHE A 7 0.89 36.88 -6.62
CA PHE A 7 0.63 35.66 -7.39
C PHE A 7 -0.84 35.25 -7.24
N THR A 8 -1.67 35.57 -8.22
CA THR A 8 -3.03 35.04 -8.33
C THR A 8 -2.98 33.76 -9.18
N THR A 9 -2.86 32.63 -8.53
CA THR A 9 -2.97 31.33 -9.21
C THR A 9 -4.40 30.83 -9.10
N SER A 10 -5.10 30.64 -10.23
CA SER A 10 -6.48 30.12 -10.21
C SER A 10 -6.51 28.66 -9.75
N ARG A 11 -7.58 28.23 -9.04
CA ARG A 11 -7.81 26.83 -8.60
C ARG A 11 -7.49 25.79 -9.69
N ARG A 12 -7.83 26.09 -10.93
CA ARG A 12 -7.60 25.20 -12.08
C ARG A 12 -6.12 25.03 -12.42
N ARG A 13 -5.30 26.08 -12.32
CA ARG A 13 -3.84 26.01 -12.54
C ARG A 13 -3.13 25.36 -11.36
N PHE A 14 -3.63 25.55 -10.15
CA PHE A 14 -3.13 24.90 -8.95
C PHE A 14 -3.33 23.38 -9.03
N LEU A 15 -4.51 22.89 -9.44
CA LEU A 15 -4.79 21.46 -9.63
C LEU A 15 -4.00 20.84 -10.78
N GLN A 16 -3.64 21.61 -11.81
CA GLN A 16 -2.80 21.15 -12.92
C GLN A 16 -1.30 21.07 -12.54
N GLY A 17 -0.85 21.84 -11.55
CA GLY A 17 0.52 21.81 -11.02
C GLY A 17 0.78 20.68 -10.02
N LEU A 18 -0.27 20.03 -9.53
CA LEU A 18 -0.24 18.94 -8.54
C LEU A 18 -0.04 17.54 -9.14
N GLY A 19 0.55 17.42 -10.31
CA GLY A 19 0.85 16.14 -10.97
C GLY A 19 1.72 15.15 -10.18
N ALA A 20 1.79 15.25 -8.85
CA ALA A 20 2.54 14.35 -7.97
C ALA A 20 1.91 14.11 -6.59
N ALA A 21 0.69 14.60 -6.32
CA ALA A 21 0.00 14.29 -5.07
C ALA A 21 -1.52 14.20 -5.33
N SER A 22 -1.93 13.13 -6.00
CA SER A 22 -3.36 12.84 -6.18
C SER A 22 -3.91 12.25 -4.89
N VAL A 23 -4.26 13.10 -3.94
CA VAL A 23 -5.19 12.72 -2.87
C VAL A 23 -6.58 12.73 -3.49
N VAL A 24 -7.00 11.62 -4.04
CA VAL A 24 -8.39 11.43 -4.47
C VAL A 24 -9.14 10.81 -3.32
N SER A 25 -9.67 11.65 -2.43
CA SER A 25 -10.76 11.23 -1.55
C SER A 25 -12.02 11.14 -2.39
N GLN A 26 -12.44 9.95 -2.78
CA GLN A 26 -13.81 9.74 -3.23
C GLN A 26 -14.68 9.72 -1.97
N VAL A 27 -15.25 10.86 -1.62
CA VAL A 27 -16.25 10.95 -0.57
C VAL A 27 -17.59 10.66 -1.21
N PRO A 28 -18.29 9.56 -0.85
CA PRO A 28 -19.71 9.45 -1.16
C PRO A 28 -20.46 10.48 -0.33
N ALA A 29 -21.31 11.28 -0.99
CA ALA A 29 -22.19 12.23 -0.36
C ALA A 29 -23.26 11.51 0.48
N PHE A 30 -22.94 11.21 1.73
CA PHE A 30 -23.92 10.81 2.74
C PHE A 30 -23.69 11.62 4.02
N GLY A 31 -24.59 12.59 4.23
CA GLY A 31 -24.63 13.38 5.44
C GLY A 31 -24.87 12.52 6.69
N ARG A 32 -23.85 12.41 7.51
CA ARG A 32 -23.96 12.13 8.94
C ARG A 32 -23.01 13.06 9.64
N THR A 33 -23.59 14.04 10.29
CA THR A 33 -22.94 14.88 11.30
C THR A 33 -22.53 14.00 12.48
N LEU A 34 -21.23 13.86 12.71
CA LEU A 34 -20.70 13.38 13.97
C LEU A 34 -20.57 14.57 14.93
N PRO A 35 -20.83 14.41 16.24
CA PRO A 35 -20.77 15.51 17.18
C PRO A 35 -19.33 16.03 17.33
N LEU A 36 -19.20 17.35 17.19
CA LEU A 36 -17.98 18.11 17.46
C LEU A 36 -17.71 18.12 18.97
N GLY A 37 -16.50 17.73 19.38
CA GLY A 37 -16.00 18.18 20.67
C GLY A 37 -15.26 17.21 21.58
N GLU A 38 -14.54 16.23 21.06
CA GLU A 38 -13.54 15.53 21.88
C GLU A 38 -12.24 15.34 21.08
N ALA A 39 -11.10 15.64 21.74
CA ALA A 39 -9.78 15.34 21.20
C ALA A 39 -9.76 13.88 20.76
N ALA A 40 -9.30 13.61 19.52
CA ALA A 40 -9.26 12.27 18.96
C ALA A 40 -8.63 11.32 19.99
N PRO A 41 -9.32 10.27 20.44
CA PRO A 41 -8.76 9.36 21.42
C PRO A 41 -7.51 8.72 20.83
N THR A 42 -6.41 8.75 21.56
CA THR A 42 -5.20 8.00 21.22
C THR A 42 -5.56 6.53 21.26
N ILE A 43 -5.84 5.95 20.10
CA ILE A 43 -6.22 4.54 20.01
C ILE A 43 -4.95 3.73 20.12
N ILE A 44 -4.72 3.17 21.29
CA ILE A 44 -3.72 2.15 21.52
C ILE A 44 -4.23 0.88 20.85
N ARG A 45 -3.45 0.30 19.92
CA ARG A 45 -3.75 -1.00 19.31
C ARG A 45 -4.17 -1.98 20.41
N ALA A 46 -5.37 -2.53 20.32
CA ALA A 46 -5.79 -3.56 21.23
C ALA A 46 -4.81 -4.74 21.11
N LYS A 47 -4.32 -5.26 22.24
CA LYS A 47 -3.41 -6.40 22.24
C LYS A 47 -4.05 -7.56 21.45
N GLY A 48 -3.40 -8.00 20.37
CA GLY A 48 -3.91 -9.05 19.48
C GLY A 48 -4.73 -8.56 18.29
N GLN A 49 -4.84 -7.26 18.03
CA GLN A 49 -5.48 -6.77 16.80
C GLN A 49 -4.73 -7.30 15.58
N LYS A 50 -5.47 -7.97 14.70
CA LYS A 50 -4.93 -8.56 13.46
C LYS A 50 -4.90 -7.53 12.35
N SER A 51 -3.88 -7.64 11.50
CA SER A 51 -3.70 -6.79 10.33
C SER A 51 -3.42 -7.63 9.08
N ILE A 52 -3.83 -7.12 7.93
CA ILE A 52 -3.47 -7.68 6.63
C ILE A 52 -2.65 -6.66 5.85
N VAL A 53 -1.52 -7.09 5.31
CA VAL A 53 -0.70 -6.32 4.37
C VAL A 53 -0.82 -6.99 3.01
N CYS A 54 -1.45 -6.30 2.06
CA CYS A 54 -1.65 -6.80 0.70
C CYS A 54 -0.57 -6.19 -0.21
N ILE A 55 0.27 -7.06 -0.76
CA ILE A 55 1.32 -6.71 -1.73
C ILE A 55 0.85 -7.18 -3.09
N PHE A 56 0.69 -6.24 -4.03
CA PHE A 56 0.27 -6.58 -5.39
C PHE A 56 1.46 -6.50 -6.36
N LEU A 57 1.82 -7.61 -6.97
CA LEU A 57 2.85 -7.69 -8.01
C LEU A 57 2.26 -7.25 -9.35
N ARG A 58 2.38 -5.95 -9.68
CA ARG A 58 1.78 -5.35 -10.87
C ARG A 58 2.45 -5.78 -12.16
N GLY A 59 1.69 -6.38 -13.03
CA GLY A 59 2.12 -6.91 -14.31
C GLY A 59 1.64 -8.35 -14.45
N ALA A 60 2.53 -9.27 -14.49
CA ALA A 60 2.23 -10.70 -14.54
C ALA A 60 3.47 -11.46 -14.01
N ALA A 61 3.65 -11.46 -12.72
CA ALA A 61 4.73 -12.21 -12.09
C ALA A 61 4.61 -13.70 -12.48
N ASP A 62 5.67 -14.26 -13.06
CA ASP A 62 5.67 -15.66 -13.49
C ASP A 62 5.80 -16.59 -12.28
N GLY A 63 4.68 -17.12 -11.84
CA GLY A 63 4.62 -18.05 -10.71
C GLY A 63 5.47 -19.31 -10.90
N LEU A 64 5.66 -19.79 -12.13
CA LEU A 64 6.48 -20.97 -12.44
C LEU A 64 7.99 -20.68 -12.30
N ASN A 65 8.41 -19.42 -12.46
CA ASN A 65 9.77 -19.00 -12.16
C ASN A 65 9.98 -18.73 -10.67
N MET A 66 8.95 -18.27 -9.96
CA MET A 66 9.06 -18.01 -8.51
C MET A 66 9.08 -19.31 -7.69
N ILE A 67 8.13 -20.21 -7.99
CA ILE A 67 7.93 -21.49 -7.31
C ILE A 67 8.02 -22.58 -8.38
N VAL A 68 9.21 -23.09 -8.54
CA VAL A 68 9.59 -23.97 -9.66
C VAL A 68 9.11 -25.39 -9.39
N PRO A 69 8.27 -25.98 -10.26
CA PRO A 69 7.81 -27.35 -10.12
C PRO A 69 8.85 -28.35 -10.68
N TYR A 70 10.08 -28.31 -10.18
CA TYR A 70 11.22 -29.08 -10.69
C TYR A 70 10.98 -30.60 -10.69
N GLY A 71 10.10 -31.10 -9.83
CA GLY A 71 9.76 -32.51 -9.72
C GLY A 71 8.64 -32.96 -10.67
N ASP A 72 8.05 -32.06 -11.44
CA ASP A 72 7.04 -32.38 -12.46
C ASP A 72 7.75 -32.76 -13.77
N SER A 73 7.57 -34.02 -14.22
CA SER A 73 8.23 -34.54 -15.43
C SER A 73 7.82 -33.83 -16.73
N SER A 74 6.73 -33.09 -16.74
CA SER A 74 6.27 -32.32 -17.91
C SER A 74 6.77 -30.87 -17.92
N TYR A 75 7.36 -30.38 -16.81
CA TYR A 75 7.76 -28.99 -16.63
C TYR A 75 8.77 -28.54 -17.71
N GLU A 76 9.85 -29.29 -17.91
CA GLU A 76 10.87 -28.97 -18.91
C GLU A 76 10.26 -28.95 -20.32
N GLY A 77 9.43 -29.96 -20.66
CA GLY A 77 8.75 -30.02 -21.97
C GLY A 77 7.83 -28.82 -22.27
N HIS A 78 7.24 -28.23 -21.23
CA HIS A 78 6.38 -27.05 -21.37
C HIS A 78 7.17 -25.73 -21.31
N ARG A 79 8.39 -25.72 -20.81
CA ARG A 79 9.24 -24.53 -20.68
C ARG A 79 10.68 -24.77 -21.17
N PRO A 80 10.89 -25.20 -22.41
CA PRO A 80 12.18 -25.71 -22.89
C PRO A 80 13.34 -24.72 -22.86
N THR A 81 13.05 -23.41 -22.73
CA THR A 81 14.08 -22.34 -22.67
C THR A 81 14.21 -21.66 -21.31
N MET A 82 13.32 -21.98 -20.38
CA MET A 82 13.25 -21.28 -19.09
C MET A 82 13.07 -22.26 -17.92
N ALA A 83 13.00 -23.55 -18.18
CA ALA A 83 12.97 -24.54 -17.13
C ALA A 83 14.28 -24.46 -16.32
N MET A 84 14.15 -24.62 -15.03
CA MET A 84 15.25 -24.63 -14.08
C MET A 84 15.21 -25.95 -13.29
N ASP A 85 16.36 -26.42 -12.87
CA ASP A 85 16.52 -27.62 -12.05
C ASP A 85 17.32 -27.34 -10.76
N LEU A 86 17.60 -28.40 -9.99
CA LEU A 86 18.33 -28.25 -8.73
C LEU A 86 19.79 -27.82 -8.91
N ASP A 87 20.39 -28.12 -10.07
CA ASP A 87 21.77 -27.72 -10.37
C ASP A 87 21.87 -26.21 -10.65
N ASP A 88 20.75 -25.58 -10.98
CA ASP A 88 20.63 -24.14 -11.09
C ASP A 88 20.57 -23.40 -9.72
N GLY A 89 20.72 -24.14 -8.62
CA GLY A 89 20.72 -23.57 -7.27
C GLY A 89 19.35 -23.32 -6.68
N LEU A 90 18.31 -24.00 -7.19
CA LEU A 90 16.96 -23.91 -6.62
C LEU A 90 16.94 -24.33 -5.15
N ILE A 91 16.12 -23.66 -4.37
CA ILE A 91 15.94 -23.93 -2.94
C ILE A 91 14.76 -24.89 -2.75
N LYS A 92 15.07 -26.12 -2.48
CA LYS A 92 14.09 -27.21 -2.36
C LYS A 92 13.10 -26.97 -1.22
N LEU A 93 11.82 -26.97 -1.54
CA LEU A 93 10.72 -26.92 -0.56
C LEU A 93 10.24 -28.35 -0.20
N ASP A 94 9.97 -29.15 -1.23
CA ASP A 94 9.54 -30.55 -1.09
C ASP A 94 10.03 -31.39 -2.28
N SER A 95 9.40 -32.54 -2.57
CA SER A 95 9.77 -33.40 -3.71
C SER A 95 9.35 -32.83 -5.07
N THR A 96 8.49 -31.84 -5.12
CA THR A 96 7.90 -31.31 -6.35
C THR A 96 8.31 -29.86 -6.60
N PHE A 97 8.35 -29.03 -5.54
CA PHE A 97 8.54 -27.60 -5.67
C PHE A 97 9.84 -27.11 -5.03
N ALA A 98 10.37 -26.04 -5.62
CA ALA A 98 11.50 -25.31 -5.09
C ALA A 98 11.31 -23.80 -5.29
N LEU A 99 11.95 -22.98 -4.47
CA LEU A 99 12.03 -21.55 -4.69
C LEU A 99 13.15 -21.23 -5.69
N HIS A 100 12.90 -20.20 -6.47
CA HIS A 100 13.96 -19.57 -7.28
C HIS A 100 15.12 -19.09 -6.37
N PRO A 101 16.39 -19.17 -6.78
CA PRO A 101 17.54 -18.78 -5.96
C PRO A 101 17.46 -17.35 -5.43
N ALA A 102 16.94 -16.41 -6.23
CA ALA A 102 16.74 -15.03 -5.81
C ALA A 102 15.74 -14.84 -4.64
N LEU A 103 14.93 -15.87 -4.34
CA LEU A 103 14.00 -15.88 -3.20
C LEU A 103 14.62 -16.48 -1.93
N ALA A 104 15.94 -16.78 -1.91
CA ALA A 104 16.65 -17.35 -0.76
C ALA A 104 16.36 -16.62 0.59
N PRO A 105 16.21 -15.29 0.65
CA PRO A 105 15.88 -14.62 1.90
C PRO A 105 14.53 -15.04 2.52
N LEU A 106 13.65 -15.71 1.78
CA LEU A 106 12.37 -16.21 2.27
C LEU A 106 12.42 -17.65 2.79
N GLU A 107 13.49 -18.40 2.51
CA GLU A 107 13.64 -19.79 2.94
C GLU A 107 13.49 -19.97 4.46
N PRO A 108 14.07 -19.12 5.33
CA PRO A 108 13.88 -19.22 6.78
C PRO A 108 12.42 -19.08 7.20
N LEU A 109 11.64 -18.25 6.51
CA LEU A 109 10.20 -18.10 6.78
C LEU A 109 9.44 -19.39 6.44
N TYR A 110 9.81 -20.04 5.34
CA TYR A 110 9.21 -21.34 4.96
C TYR A 110 9.56 -22.44 5.99
N LYS A 111 10.83 -22.58 6.34
CA LYS A 111 11.30 -23.56 7.33
C LYS A 111 10.62 -23.36 8.69
N ASN A 112 10.35 -22.13 9.07
CA ASN A 112 9.67 -21.76 10.30
C ASN A 112 8.12 -21.76 10.18
N LYS A 113 7.56 -22.28 9.08
CA LYS A 113 6.11 -22.34 8.81
C LYS A 113 5.41 -20.97 8.86
N ARG A 114 6.12 -19.94 8.44
CA ARG A 114 5.63 -18.56 8.37
C ARG A 114 5.37 -18.09 6.94
N PHE A 115 5.71 -18.90 5.95
CA PHE A 115 5.49 -18.65 4.54
C PHE A 115 4.89 -19.90 3.88
N ALA A 116 3.85 -19.71 3.08
CA ALA A 116 3.19 -20.77 2.32
C ALA A 116 2.91 -20.27 0.90
N PRO A 117 3.54 -20.83 -0.14
CA PRO A 117 3.15 -20.59 -1.52
C PRO A 117 1.80 -21.29 -1.80
N ILE A 118 0.88 -20.57 -2.46
CA ILE A 118 -0.39 -21.13 -2.92
C ILE A 118 -0.28 -21.37 -4.41
N ILE A 119 -0.16 -22.64 -4.77
CA ILE A 119 0.09 -23.06 -6.15
C ILE A 119 -1.23 -23.17 -6.92
N CYS A 120 -1.20 -22.91 -8.23
CA CYS A 120 -2.34 -23.01 -9.15
C CYS A 120 -3.52 -22.08 -8.76
N ALA A 121 -3.26 -21.01 -8.02
CA ALA A 121 -4.25 -19.98 -7.73
C ALA A 121 -4.38 -19.03 -8.94
N GLY A 122 -5.60 -18.79 -9.37
CA GLY A 122 -5.84 -17.91 -10.52
C GLY A 122 -7.31 -17.56 -10.70
N SER A 123 -7.58 -16.69 -11.66
CA SER A 123 -8.94 -16.32 -12.05
C SER A 123 -9.57 -17.39 -12.94
N THR A 124 -10.87 -17.65 -12.76
CA THR A 124 -11.66 -18.52 -13.66
C THR A 124 -11.95 -17.89 -15.01
N HIS A 125 -11.66 -16.61 -15.19
CA HIS A 125 -11.91 -15.90 -16.43
C HIS A 125 -10.68 -15.93 -17.36
N GLY A 126 -10.91 -16.29 -18.61
CA GLY A 126 -9.85 -16.52 -19.61
C GLY A 126 -9.30 -15.26 -20.29
N THR A 127 -9.38 -14.07 -19.68
CA THR A 127 -8.77 -12.88 -20.26
C THR A 127 -7.26 -13.01 -20.33
N ARG A 128 -6.66 -12.44 -21.38
CA ARG A 128 -5.20 -12.25 -21.50
C ARG A 128 -4.79 -10.78 -21.31
N SER A 129 -5.75 -9.91 -20.97
CA SER A 129 -5.47 -8.51 -20.63
C SER A 129 -5.00 -8.40 -19.20
N HIS A 130 -3.76 -7.97 -18.97
CA HIS A 130 -3.22 -7.68 -17.65
C HIS A 130 -4.10 -6.67 -16.88
N PHE A 131 -4.62 -5.65 -17.59
CA PHE A 131 -5.45 -4.62 -16.98
C PHE A 131 -6.78 -5.19 -16.47
N ASP A 132 -7.47 -5.97 -17.30
CA ASP A 132 -8.73 -6.63 -16.90
C ASP A 132 -8.49 -7.63 -15.75
N ALA A 133 -7.44 -8.44 -15.85
CA ALA A 133 -7.13 -9.44 -14.84
C ALA A 133 -6.80 -8.82 -13.48
N GLN A 134 -5.99 -7.76 -13.46
CA GLN A 134 -5.67 -7.02 -12.24
C GLN A 134 -6.92 -6.41 -11.62
N ASP A 135 -7.80 -5.80 -12.43
CA ASP A 135 -9.07 -5.26 -11.96
C ASP A 135 -9.93 -6.33 -11.29
N TRP A 136 -10.05 -7.49 -11.92
CA TRP A 136 -10.85 -8.57 -11.37
C TRP A 136 -10.28 -9.17 -10.09
N MET A 137 -8.96 -9.25 -9.97
CA MET A 137 -8.31 -9.63 -8.72
C MET A 137 -8.59 -8.60 -7.62
N GLU A 138 -8.43 -7.31 -7.92
CA GLU A 138 -8.64 -6.24 -6.94
C GLU A 138 -10.11 -6.06 -6.55
N PHE A 139 -11.03 -6.35 -7.45
CA PHE A 139 -12.46 -6.38 -7.15
C PHE A 139 -12.94 -7.73 -6.60
N ALA A 140 -12.13 -8.79 -6.69
CA ALA A 140 -12.53 -10.18 -6.43
C ALA A 140 -13.86 -10.52 -7.15
N ALA A 141 -13.96 -10.14 -8.41
CA ALA A 141 -15.17 -10.25 -9.22
C ALA A 141 -14.81 -10.55 -10.69
N PRO A 142 -14.29 -11.77 -11.00
CA PRO A 142 -13.89 -12.13 -12.36
C PRO A 142 -15.01 -11.93 -13.38
N GLY A 143 -14.72 -11.19 -14.46
CA GLY A 143 -15.66 -10.89 -15.54
C GLY A 143 -16.73 -9.85 -15.24
N ASN A 144 -16.86 -9.39 -14.00
CA ASN A 144 -17.85 -8.38 -13.63
C ASN A 144 -17.31 -6.96 -13.85
N ARG A 145 -17.68 -6.36 -14.99
CA ARG A 145 -17.27 -4.99 -15.35
C ARG A 145 -18.06 -3.88 -14.61
N THR A 146 -19.11 -4.22 -13.87
CA THR A 146 -19.92 -3.25 -13.14
C THR A 146 -19.46 -3.05 -11.69
N MET A 147 -18.65 -3.97 -11.17
CA MET A 147 -18.07 -3.85 -9.83
C MET A 147 -17.20 -2.59 -9.72
N ARG A 148 -17.40 -1.81 -8.66
CA ARG A 148 -16.67 -0.55 -8.41
C ARG A 148 -15.94 -0.56 -7.07
N GLU A 149 -16.31 -1.46 -6.18
CA GLU A 149 -15.73 -1.55 -4.84
C GLU A 149 -14.71 -2.68 -4.75
N GLY A 150 -13.55 -2.35 -4.25
CA GLY A 150 -12.47 -3.30 -4.01
C GLY A 150 -12.80 -4.29 -2.89
N TRP A 151 -12.23 -5.48 -2.93
CA TRP A 151 -12.53 -6.52 -1.96
C TRP A 151 -12.08 -6.16 -0.54
N LEU A 152 -10.95 -5.45 -0.39
CA LEU A 152 -10.48 -4.95 0.91
C LEU A 152 -11.39 -3.85 1.46
N ASN A 153 -11.90 -2.97 0.58
CA ASN A 153 -12.82 -1.93 1.01
C ASN A 153 -14.18 -2.52 1.45
N ARG A 154 -14.69 -3.53 0.73
CA ARG A 154 -15.90 -4.24 1.17
C ARG A 154 -15.71 -4.93 2.53
N TYR A 155 -14.54 -5.53 2.78
CA TYR A 155 -14.19 -6.05 4.09
C TYR A 155 -14.25 -4.97 5.17
N LEU A 156 -13.59 -3.83 4.95
CA LEU A 156 -13.59 -2.69 5.88
C LEU A 156 -14.99 -2.14 6.15
N THR A 157 -15.84 -2.10 5.12
CA THR A 157 -17.22 -1.62 5.22
C THR A 157 -18.11 -2.61 5.98
N SER A 158 -17.89 -3.92 5.79
CA SER A 158 -18.68 -4.98 6.45
C SER A 158 -18.29 -5.20 7.92
N THR A 159 -17.05 -4.93 8.27
CA THR A 159 -16.55 -5.06 9.65
C THR A 159 -16.75 -3.75 10.40
N LYS A 160 -17.90 -3.64 11.10
CA LYS A 160 -18.15 -2.50 11.98
C LYS A 160 -17.28 -2.65 13.23
N THR A 161 -16.33 -1.74 13.41
CA THR A 161 -15.65 -1.55 14.70
C THR A 161 -16.10 -0.22 15.26
N GLU A 162 -16.35 -0.14 16.55
CA GLU A 162 -16.64 1.12 17.28
C GLU A 162 -15.41 2.05 17.31
N SER A 163 -14.29 1.57 16.77
CA SER A 163 -13.03 2.28 16.73
C SER A 163 -13.05 3.35 15.63
N SER A 164 -12.90 4.59 16.02
CA SER A 164 -12.63 5.76 15.18
C SER A 164 -11.15 5.82 14.74
N ALA A 165 -10.49 4.67 14.52
CA ALA A 165 -9.07 4.62 14.19
C ALA A 165 -8.78 5.37 12.90
N THR A 166 -8.02 6.44 12.99
CA THR A 166 -7.61 7.30 11.87
C THR A 166 -6.87 6.51 10.78
N PHE A 167 -6.17 5.43 11.17
CA PHE A 167 -5.35 4.59 10.30
C PHE A 167 -5.88 3.17 10.14
N ARG A 168 -7.19 2.95 10.19
CA ARG A 168 -7.72 1.61 10.01
C ARG A 168 -7.31 0.99 8.68
N ALA A 169 -7.19 1.81 7.63
CA ALA A 169 -6.72 1.37 6.33
C ALA A 169 -5.84 2.42 5.64
N MET A 170 -4.77 1.97 4.96
CA MET A 170 -3.90 2.84 4.19
C MET A 170 -3.28 2.11 2.99
N ALA A 171 -2.84 2.88 2.00
CA ALA A 171 -1.99 2.39 0.92
C ALA A 171 -0.71 3.24 0.84
N ILE A 172 0.44 2.58 0.68
CA ILE A 172 1.72 3.29 0.45
C ILE A 172 2.01 3.34 -1.04
N GLN A 173 1.36 4.27 -1.71
CA GLN A 173 1.51 4.51 -3.15
C GLN A 173 0.85 5.82 -3.59
N GLU A 174 1.11 6.26 -4.82
CA GLU A 174 0.62 7.54 -5.34
C GLU A 174 -0.90 7.52 -5.61
N LEU A 175 -1.45 6.40 -6.03
CA LEU A 175 -2.87 6.24 -6.34
C LEU A 175 -3.47 5.14 -5.47
N LEU A 176 -4.67 5.36 -4.96
CA LEU A 176 -5.38 4.34 -4.18
C LEU A 176 -5.63 3.08 -5.04
N PRO A 177 -5.14 1.89 -4.63
CA PRO A 177 -5.37 0.65 -5.37
C PRO A 177 -6.86 0.33 -5.42
N ARG A 178 -7.28 -0.33 -6.49
CA ARG A 178 -8.71 -0.64 -6.67
C ARG A 178 -9.26 -1.54 -5.58
N SER A 179 -8.44 -2.43 -5.04
CA SER A 179 -8.80 -3.28 -3.89
C SER A 179 -9.25 -2.49 -2.65
N LEU A 180 -8.77 -1.25 -2.50
CA LEU A 180 -9.09 -0.36 -1.38
C LEU A 180 -10.09 0.75 -1.74
N ARG A 181 -10.58 0.83 -2.99
CA ARG A 181 -11.60 1.81 -3.38
C ARG A 181 -12.99 1.35 -2.96
N GLY A 182 -13.81 2.28 -2.44
CA GLY A 182 -15.19 2.01 -2.05
C GLY A 182 -15.70 3.00 -1.00
N ALA A 183 -16.73 2.59 -0.27
CA ALA A 183 -17.42 3.44 0.70
C ALA A 183 -16.59 3.73 1.96
N PHE A 184 -15.68 2.83 2.35
CA PHE A 184 -14.79 3.08 3.49
C PHE A 184 -13.65 4.01 3.08
N PRO A 185 -13.41 5.11 3.82
CA PRO A 185 -12.34 6.06 3.50
C PRO A 185 -10.96 5.43 3.75
N VAL A 186 -10.09 5.47 2.74
CA VAL A 186 -8.73 4.95 2.80
C VAL A 186 -7.77 6.02 2.30
N LEU A 187 -6.67 6.23 3.04
CA LEU A 187 -5.64 7.16 2.66
C LEU A 187 -4.58 6.49 1.77
N ALA A 188 -4.33 7.07 0.60
CA ALA A 188 -3.16 6.73 -0.20
C ALA A 188 -2.03 7.71 0.13
N VAL A 189 -0.90 7.17 0.60
CA VAL A 189 0.27 7.95 1.01
C VAL A 189 1.43 7.64 0.06
N PRO A 190 1.93 8.61 -0.70
CA PRO A 190 3.12 8.40 -1.50
C PRO A 190 4.33 8.01 -0.65
N SER A 191 5.17 7.10 -1.15
CA SER A 191 6.38 6.65 -0.42
C SER A 191 7.37 7.78 -0.09
N ASN A 192 7.25 8.93 -0.77
CA ASN A 192 8.03 10.14 -0.54
C ASN A 192 7.31 11.21 0.30
N ALA A 193 6.20 10.87 0.94
CA ALA A 193 5.37 11.81 1.72
C ALA A 193 6.10 12.48 2.90
N THR A 194 7.26 11.98 3.28
CA THR A 194 8.07 12.53 4.38
C THR A 194 9.17 13.48 3.90
N ASN A 195 9.30 13.73 2.61
CA ASN A 195 10.30 14.65 2.10
C ASN A 195 9.87 16.12 2.31
N LYS A 196 10.85 17.05 2.25
CA LYS A 196 10.62 18.49 2.47
C LYS A 196 9.52 19.05 1.57
N LYS A 197 9.53 18.69 0.28
CA LYS A 197 8.55 19.18 -0.69
C LYS A 197 7.11 18.75 -0.33
N SER A 198 6.94 17.55 0.22
CA SER A 198 5.63 17.08 0.68
C SER A 198 5.16 17.84 1.91
N ASN A 199 6.08 18.19 2.82
CA ASN A 199 5.77 19.01 3.98
C ASN A 199 5.33 20.43 3.56
N ASP A 200 6.07 21.07 2.64
CA ASP A 200 5.73 22.38 2.11
C ASP A 200 4.33 22.38 1.46
N ASN A 201 3.99 21.32 0.73
CA ASN A 201 2.66 21.16 0.15
C ASN A 201 1.58 20.98 1.22
N LEU A 202 1.85 20.20 2.26
CA LEU A 202 0.91 20.01 3.37
C LEU A 202 0.63 21.33 4.09
N ASP A 203 1.65 22.15 4.34
CA ASP A 203 1.52 23.47 4.94
C ASP A 203 0.64 24.40 4.10
N ILE A 204 0.72 24.29 2.76
CA ILE A 204 -0.16 25.01 1.85
C ILE A 204 -1.61 24.52 1.98
N PHE A 205 -1.83 23.20 2.00
CA PHE A 205 -3.19 22.65 2.18
C PHE A 205 -3.78 23.03 3.53
N GLU A 206 -2.99 23.01 4.59
CA GLU A 206 -3.43 23.41 5.94
C GLU A 206 -3.93 24.86 5.99
N ARG A 207 -3.30 25.76 5.24
CA ARG A 207 -3.80 27.16 5.10
C ARG A 207 -5.13 27.26 4.37
N PHE A 208 -5.46 26.28 3.51
CA PHE A 208 -6.74 26.28 2.78
C PHE A 208 -7.87 25.58 3.53
N TYR A 209 -7.56 24.60 4.37
CA TYR A 209 -8.54 23.73 5.04
C TYR A 209 -8.44 23.76 6.57
N GLY A 210 -7.49 24.50 7.14
CA GLY A 210 -7.31 24.66 8.59
C GLY A 210 -8.35 25.57 9.24
N ASP A 211 -8.31 25.67 10.57
CA ASP A 211 -9.29 26.37 11.41
C ASP A 211 -9.49 27.87 11.11
N SER A 212 -8.53 28.49 10.47
CA SER A 212 -8.66 29.88 10.03
C SER A 212 -9.35 29.96 8.69
N GLY A 213 -10.57 29.49 8.54
CA GLY A 213 -11.33 29.55 7.29
C GLY A 213 -11.07 30.79 6.42
N GLY A 214 -9.84 30.90 5.92
CA GLY A 214 -9.39 31.95 5.02
C GLY A 214 -10.15 31.82 3.73
N MET A 215 -11.31 32.44 3.68
CA MET A 215 -11.97 32.76 2.44
C MET A 215 -10.94 33.40 1.52
N LEU A 216 -10.68 32.72 0.39
CA LEU A 216 -10.10 33.41 -0.74
C LEU A 216 -11.06 34.52 -1.12
N GLU A 217 -10.76 35.75 -0.71
CA GLU A 217 -11.40 36.95 -1.22
C GLU A 217 -11.24 36.96 -2.74
N GLY A 218 -12.33 36.86 -3.46
CA GLY A 218 -12.38 37.09 -4.90
C GLY A 218 -13.16 36.06 -5.72
N GLY A 219 -14.44 35.95 -5.50
CA GLY A 219 -15.37 35.26 -6.40
C GLY A 219 -16.78 35.31 -5.84
N GLU A 220 -17.67 36.11 -6.44
CA GLU A 220 -19.09 36.08 -6.16
C GLU A 220 -19.67 34.70 -6.42
N MET A 221 -19.87 33.93 -5.34
CA MET A 221 -20.74 32.76 -5.32
C MET A 221 -21.98 33.09 -4.51
N THR A 222 -23.13 32.81 -5.06
CA THR A 222 -24.43 33.06 -4.41
C THR A 222 -24.58 32.24 -3.12
N ASN A 223 -25.16 32.82 -2.09
CA ASN A 223 -25.28 32.30 -0.73
C ASN A 223 -26.02 30.94 -0.59
N ARG A 224 -26.65 30.43 -1.63
CA ARG A 224 -27.45 29.17 -1.59
C ARG A 224 -26.67 27.91 -1.84
N ASP A 225 -25.54 27.98 -2.53
CA ASP A 225 -24.70 26.82 -2.85
C ASP A 225 -23.59 26.58 -1.81
N ARG A 226 -23.50 27.46 -0.80
CA ARG A 226 -22.42 27.48 0.20
C ARG A 226 -22.65 26.63 1.43
N GLU A 227 -23.89 26.31 1.79
CA GLU A 227 -24.17 25.76 3.12
C GLU A 227 -24.08 24.23 3.25
N ASN A 228 -24.27 23.45 2.19
CA ASN A 228 -24.30 21.99 2.32
C ASN A 228 -23.10 21.22 1.71
N ASP A 229 -22.49 21.70 0.64
CA ASP A 229 -21.38 20.98 -0.02
C ASP A 229 -19.99 21.41 0.46
N SER A 230 -19.85 22.67 0.89
CA SER A 230 -18.54 23.20 1.30
C SER A 230 -18.08 22.68 2.66
N ALA A 231 -18.97 22.48 3.61
CA ALA A 231 -18.62 22.02 4.96
C ALA A 231 -18.06 20.59 4.94
N GLY A 232 -18.64 19.68 4.15
CA GLY A 232 -18.16 18.31 4.01
C GLY A 232 -16.80 18.20 3.32
N VAL A 233 -16.54 19.05 2.33
CA VAL A 233 -15.24 19.08 1.63
C VAL A 233 -14.14 19.63 2.53
N VAL A 234 -14.43 20.69 3.30
CA VAL A 234 -13.47 21.29 4.25
C VAL A 234 -13.14 20.29 5.36
N GLU A 235 -14.14 19.62 5.94
CA GLU A 235 -13.93 18.64 6.99
C GLU A 235 -13.12 17.43 6.49
N SER A 236 -13.45 16.91 5.30
CA SER A 236 -12.66 15.83 4.68
C SER A 236 -11.21 16.25 4.40
N GLY A 237 -11.00 17.50 3.98
CA GLY A 237 -9.67 18.08 3.79
C GLY A 237 -8.88 18.14 5.10
N ARG A 238 -9.52 18.61 6.17
CA ARG A 238 -8.91 18.69 7.52
C ARG A 238 -8.53 17.31 8.04
N MET A 239 -9.43 16.34 7.99
CA MET A 239 -9.15 14.96 8.40
C MET A 239 -8.00 14.34 7.61
N THR A 240 -7.92 14.62 6.31
CA THR A 240 -6.82 14.16 5.46
C THR A 240 -5.47 14.75 5.90
N ILE A 241 -5.45 16.05 6.20
CA ILE A 241 -4.24 16.74 6.66
C ILE A 241 -3.79 16.18 8.02
N GLU A 242 -4.71 16.05 8.98
CA GLU A 242 -4.41 15.47 10.29
C GLU A 242 -3.83 14.06 10.17
N THR A 243 -4.43 13.23 9.33
CA THR A 243 -3.96 11.87 9.08
C THR A 243 -2.56 11.85 8.46
N LEU A 244 -2.29 12.72 7.48
CA LEU A 244 -0.96 12.82 6.86
C LEU A 244 0.09 13.35 7.86
N ARG A 245 -0.23 14.33 8.69
CA ARG A 245 0.66 14.81 9.76
C ARG A 245 0.99 13.70 10.75
N ARG A 246 -0.03 12.98 11.20
CA ARG A 246 0.16 11.85 12.11
C ARG A 246 1.04 10.76 11.47
N PHE A 247 0.82 10.44 10.21
CA PHE A 247 1.68 9.53 9.47
C PHE A 247 3.14 10.02 9.43
N GLN A 248 3.37 11.30 9.12
CA GLN A 248 4.72 11.89 9.10
C GLN A 248 5.40 11.83 10.46
N GLU A 249 4.67 12.10 11.54
CA GLU A 249 5.20 11.96 12.90
C GLU A 249 5.63 10.53 13.21
N ILE A 250 4.82 9.54 12.87
CA ILE A 250 5.11 8.12 13.11
C ILE A 250 6.34 7.69 12.32
N VAL A 251 6.34 7.99 11.02
CA VAL A 251 7.39 7.54 10.11
C VAL A 251 8.70 8.32 10.32
N GLY A 252 8.61 9.59 10.71
CA GLY A 252 9.76 10.46 11.00
C GLY A 252 10.45 10.18 12.32
N LYS A 253 9.77 9.53 13.28
CA LYS A 253 10.39 9.16 14.56
C LYS A 253 11.44 8.06 14.38
N ALA A 254 12.60 8.24 15.02
CA ALA A 254 13.55 7.15 15.14
C ALA A 254 12.89 5.95 15.87
N PRO A 255 13.24 4.70 15.52
CA PRO A 255 12.68 3.53 16.20
C PRO A 255 12.95 3.61 17.70
N LYS A 256 11.88 3.55 18.51
CA LYS A 256 12.04 3.45 19.96
C LYS A 256 12.69 2.11 20.28
N LYS A 257 13.79 2.10 21.03
CA LYS A 257 14.31 0.89 21.65
C LYS A 257 13.22 0.35 22.59
N ARG A 258 12.64 -0.79 22.26
CA ARG A 258 11.83 -1.57 23.21
C ARG A 258 12.78 -2.29 24.15
N ASP A 259 12.47 -2.26 25.45
CA ASP A 259 13.28 -2.84 26.50
C ASP A 259 13.72 -4.28 26.15
N GLY A 260 15.03 -4.50 26.18
CA GLY A 260 15.67 -5.82 26.33
C GLY A 260 15.85 -6.68 25.09
N ASN A 261 15.34 -6.32 23.93
CA ASN A 261 15.69 -7.01 22.69
C ASN A 261 16.33 -6.00 21.74
N GLU A 262 17.54 -6.29 21.29
CA GLU A 262 18.21 -5.53 20.25
C GLU A 262 17.20 -5.35 19.13
N THR A 263 16.82 -4.10 18.85
CA THR A 263 16.29 -3.80 17.55
C THR A 263 17.27 -4.44 16.58
N VAL A 264 16.81 -5.41 15.79
CA VAL A 264 17.56 -5.89 14.65
C VAL A 264 17.67 -4.68 13.71
N SER A 265 18.56 -3.77 14.12
CA SER A 265 18.99 -2.58 13.37
C SER A 265 19.84 -3.01 12.19
N GLY A 266 19.51 -4.16 11.61
CA GLY A 266 20.25 -4.87 10.62
C GLY A 266 19.40 -5.63 9.60
N SER A 267 18.07 -5.60 9.69
CA SER A 267 17.27 -6.01 8.54
C SER A 267 17.49 -4.95 7.45
N ALA A 268 18.43 -5.24 6.56
CA ALA A 268 18.82 -4.29 5.53
C ALA A 268 17.70 -4.15 4.50
N TYR A 269 16.76 -3.27 4.77
CA TYR A 269 15.84 -2.79 3.74
C TYR A 269 16.66 -2.29 2.55
N SER A 270 16.29 -2.69 1.35
CA SER A 270 16.91 -2.19 0.14
C SER A 270 16.61 -0.69 -0.04
N SER A 271 17.34 -0.04 -0.93
CA SER A 271 17.07 1.37 -1.26
C SER A 271 15.85 1.57 -2.16
N SER A 272 15.19 0.49 -2.59
CA SER A 272 14.05 0.53 -3.50
C SER A 272 12.85 1.27 -2.88
N ARG A 273 11.98 1.79 -3.75
CA ARG A 273 10.75 2.44 -3.33
C ARG A 273 9.82 1.45 -2.61
N PHE A 274 9.76 0.21 -3.08
CA PHE A 274 8.99 -0.85 -2.49
C PHE A 274 9.46 -1.15 -1.06
N SER A 275 10.75 -1.34 -0.87
CA SER A 275 11.37 -1.60 0.43
C SER A 275 11.09 -0.48 1.44
N LYS A 276 11.25 0.77 1.01
CA LYS A 276 10.91 1.95 1.83
C LYS A 276 9.43 2.00 2.21
N GLY A 277 8.55 1.61 1.29
CA GLY A 277 7.11 1.52 1.56
C GLY A 277 6.79 0.48 2.63
N LEU A 278 7.38 -0.72 2.55
CA LEU A 278 7.23 -1.74 3.59
C LEU A 278 7.76 -1.26 4.95
N GLN A 279 8.90 -0.56 4.98
CA GLN A 279 9.43 0.03 6.21
C GLN A 279 8.44 1.04 6.83
N GLN A 280 7.77 1.85 6.02
CA GLN A 280 6.75 2.79 6.49
C GLN A 280 5.54 2.06 7.07
N ILE A 281 5.05 1.00 6.40
CA ILE A 281 3.98 0.14 6.92
C ILE A 281 4.39 -0.47 8.27
N ALA A 282 5.61 -1.00 8.39
CA ALA A 282 6.11 -1.56 9.64
C ALA A 282 6.08 -0.53 10.78
N LYS A 283 6.49 0.71 10.53
CA LYS A 283 6.46 1.78 11.53
C LYS A 283 5.04 2.08 11.99
N VAL A 284 4.05 2.15 11.08
CA VAL A 284 2.65 2.39 11.43
C VAL A 284 2.06 1.22 12.22
N LEU A 285 2.33 -0.02 11.81
CA LEU A 285 1.91 -1.21 12.55
C LEU A 285 2.45 -1.21 13.98
N LYS A 286 3.76 -0.94 14.15
CA LYS A 286 4.41 -0.88 15.47
C LYS A 286 3.99 0.31 16.32
N ALA A 287 3.52 1.40 15.71
CA ALA A 287 2.97 2.55 16.44
C ALA A 287 1.64 2.21 17.13
N GLY A 288 0.93 1.16 16.70
CA GLY A 288 -0.30 0.73 17.33
C GLY A 288 -1.53 1.58 17.02
N GLU A 289 -1.51 2.30 15.91
CA GLU A 289 -2.58 3.24 15.50
C GLU A 289 -3.83 2.56 14.92
N GLY A 290 -4.02 1.27 15.16
CA GLY A 290 -5.22 0.56 14.75
C GLY A 290 -5.24 0.13 13.27
N LEU A 291 -4.08 0.06 12.60
CA LEU A 291 -4.00 -0.36 11.20
C LEU A 291 -4.46 -1.82 11.02
N GLU A 292 -5.56 -2.02 10.31
CA GLU A 292 -6.11 -3.33 9.97
C GLU A 292 -5.72 -3.76 8.56
N VAL A 293 -5.69 -2.82 7.60
CA VAL A 293 -5.41 -3.12 6.20
C VAL A 293 -4.35 -2.16 5.66
N ALA A 294 -3.27 -2.70 5.12
CA ALA A 294 -2.30 -1.94 4.34
C ALA A 294 -2.19 -2.49 2.92
N GLY A 295 -2.11 -1.61 1.93
CA GLY A 295 -1.87 -1.96 0.54
C GLY A 295 -0.57 -1.35 0.02
N ILE A 296 0.17 -2.11 -0.79
CA ILE A 296 1.35 -1.63 -1.52
C ILE A 296 1.51 -2.38 -2.83
N ASP A 297 1.80 -1.64 -3.90
CA ASP A 297 2.09 -2.21 -5.20
C ASP A 297 3.60 -2.35 -5.43
N TYR A 298 3.98 -3.44 -6.07
CA TYR A 298 5.32 -3.62 -6.63
C TYR A 298 5.21 -3.88 -8.12
N GLY A 299 5.55 -2.88 -8.92
CA GLY A 299 5.39 -2.90 -10.38
C GLY A 299 6.57 -3.49 -11.12
N GLY A 300 6.39 -3.66 -12.43
CA GLY A 300 7.42 -4.07 -13.36
C GLY A 300 7.47 -5.57 -13.67
N TRP A 301 6.45 -6.34 -13.27
CA TRP A 301 6.39 -7.79 -13.48
C TRP A 301 5.85 -8.21 -14.85
N ASP A 302 5.63 -7.27 -15.75
CA ASP A 302 5.17 -7.52 -17.13
C ASP A 302 6.38 -7.60 -18.07
N ASP A 303 7.07 -8.71 -18.06
CA ASP A 303 8.23 -8.96 -18.89
C ASP A 303 7.83 -9.63 -20.21
N HIS A 304 7.61 -8.82 -21.26
CA HIS A 304 7.33 -9.32 -22.60
C HIS A 304 8.54 -9.91 -23.32
N THR A 305 9.76 -9.56 -22.86
CA THR A 305 11.02 -10.02 -23.43
C THR A 305 12.13 -10.00 -22.39
N GLY A 306 13.01 -11.01 -22.44
CA GLY A 306 14.21 -11.05 -21.62
C GLY A 306 13.89 -11.18 -20.12
N GLU A 307 12.84 -11.91 -19.77
CA GLU A 307 12.49 -12.24 -18.40
C GLU A 307 13.65 -12.93 -17.68
N GLY A 308 14.25 -13.92 -18.33
CA GLY A 308 15.33 -14.73 -17.81
C GLY A 308 14.85 -15.91 -16.99
N GLY A 309 15.75 -16.84 -16.72
CA GLY A 309 15.59 -17.95 -15.76
C GLY A 309 16.22 -17.57 -14.42
N VAL A 310 17.29 -18.29 -14.05
CA VAL A 310 18.08 -18.04 -12.81
C VAL A 310 18.62 -16.62 -12.73
N GLU A 311 18.97 -16.04 -13.87
CA GLU A 311 19.42 -14.66 -14.01
C GLU A 311 18.48 -13.88 -14.93
N GLY A 312 18.49 -12.57 -14.80
CA GLY A 312 17.70 -11.69 -15.65
C GLY A 312 16.89 -10.64 -14.89
N LYS A 313 15.95 -10.03 -15.60
CA LYS A 313 15.15 -8.94 -15.03
C LYS A 313 14.26 -9.41 -13.88
N MET A 314 13.64 -10.57 -14.05
CA MET A 314 12.75 -11.12 -13.03
C MET A 314 13.54 -11.56 -11.79
N ALA A 315 14.69 -12.22 -11.97
CA ALA A 315 15.57 -12.59 -10.86
C ALA A 315 16.01 -11.39 -10.03
N THR A 316 16.36 -10.27 -10.69
CA THR A 316 16.72 -9.02 -10.02
C THR A 316 15.55 -8.48 -9.17
N ARG A 317 14.31 -8.48 -9.71
CA ARG A 317 13.12 -8.06 -8.97
C ARG A 317 12.79 -9.00 -7.82
N MET A 318 12.88 -10.32 -8.05
CA MET A 318 12.68 -11.31 -7.00
C MET A 318 13.67 -11.14 -5.85
N SER A 319 14.92 -10.80 -6.15
CA SER A 319 15.94 -10.52 -5.12
C SER A 319 15.57 -9.31 -4.27
N ASP A 320 15.20 -8.17 -4.89
CA ASP A 320 14.74 -6.99 -4.16
C ASP A 320 13.47 -7.27 -3.37
N PHE A 321 12.51 -7.98 -3.96
CA PHE A 321 11.27 -8.39 -3.30
C PHE A 321 11.54 -9.25 -2.07
N ALA A 322 12.33 -10.33 -2.22
CA ALA A 322 12.61 -11.27 -1.14
C ALA A 322 13.39 -10.62 0.00
N GLN A 323 14.42 -9.81 -0.32
CA GLN A 323 15.18 -9.06 0.66
C GLN A 323 14.28 -8.08 1.43
N SER A 324 13.45 -7.32 0.71
CA SER A 324 12.54 -6.34 1.31
C SER A 324 11.49 -6.99 2.21
N LEU A 325 10.92 -8.11 1.76
CA LEU A 325 9.90 -8.84 2.52
C LEU A 325 10.50 -9.52 3.76
N SER A 326 11.68 -10.12 3.62
CA SER A 326 12.41 -10.71 4.76
C SER A 326 12.76 -9.66 5.80
N ALA A 327 13.25 -8.49 5.35
CA ALA A 327 13.54 -7.35 6.22
C ALA A 327 12.27 -6.85 6.94
N PHE A 328 11.15 -6.77 6.23
CA PHE A 328 9.86 -6.37 6.79
C PHE A 328 9.38 -7.34 7.87
N CYS A 329 9.44 -8.65 7.61
CA CYS A 329 9.07 -9.67 8.58
C CYS A 329 9.96 -9.61 9.84
N ALA A 330 11.27 -9.43 9.67
CA ALA A 330 12.20 -9.28 10.78
C ALA A 330 11.94 -8.00 11.59
N ASP A 331 11.64 -6.88 10.92
CA ASP A 331 11.34 -5.61 11.55
C ASP A 331 10.02 -5.62 12.34
N LEU A 332 9.03 -6.38 11.91
CA LEU A 332 7.77 -6.59 12.65
C LEU A 332 7.99 -7.35 13.97
N GLY A 333 8.95 -8.26 14.02
CA GLY A 333 9.22 -9.05 15.23
C GLY A 333 7.97 -9.77 15.72
N GLN A 334 7.54 -9.51 16.95
CA GLN A 334 6.34 -10.11 17.55
C GLN A 334 5.03 -9.65 16.89
N ASP A 335 5.00 -8.47 16.26
CA ASP A 335 3.81 -7.99 15.54
C ASP A 335 3.51 -8.84 14.29
N LEU A 336 4.49 -9.63 13.81
CA LEU A 336 4.29 -10.58 12.71
C LEU A 336 3.25 -11.67 13.05
N ASP A 337 3.11 -12.06 14.32
CA ASP A 337 2.13 -13.05 14.76
C ASP A 337 0.68 -12.60 14.54
N ASN A 338 0.49 -11.28 14.49
CA ASN A 338 -0.81 -10.66 14.27
C ASN A 338 -0.93 -10.02 12.88
N THR A 339 0.06 -10.22 12.00
CA THR A 339 0.08 -9.63 10.67
C THR A 339 0.08 -10.72 9.61
N THR A 340 -0.97 -10.78 8.80
CA THR A 340 -1.01 -11.61 7.59
C THR A 340 -0.48 -10.79 6.42
N ILE A 341 0.52 -11.32 5.74
CA ILE A 341 1.05 -10.72 4.51
C ILE A 341 0.55 -11.55 3.34
N MET A 342 -0.22 -10.95 2.47
CA MET A 342 -0.73 -11.58 1.26
C MET A 342 -0.03 -10.98 0.04
N VAL A 343 0.56 -11.82 -0.77
CA VAL A 343 1.20 -11.44 -2.05
C VAL A 343 0.35 -12.00 -3.17
N MET A 344 -0.02 -11.15 -4.13
CA MET A 344 -0.88 -11.54 -5.24
C MET A 344 -0.48 -10.82 -6.53
#